data_173e8d4aaa8d64eb56ca764dd578153f
#
_entry.id   173e8d4aaa8d64eb56ca764dd578153f
#
_cell.length_a   1.000
_cell.length_b   1.000
_cell.length_c   1.000
_cell.angle_alpha   90.00
_cell.angle_beta   90.00
_cell.angle_gamma   90.00
#
_symmetry.space_group_name_H-M   'P 1'
#
loop_
_entity.id
_entity.type
_entity.pdbx_description
1 polymer ?
#
loop_
_entity_poly.entity_id
_entity_poly.type
_entity_poly.pdbx_seq_one_letter_code
_entity_poly.pdbx_strand_id
1 'polypeptide(L)'
;MFSGQRLKEIREAQGMSQASVAKHLGISRSSYFNWENGKTKPNQKNLSVLAELFGVAETYFLSEHEIVEVYLELNEENRQEAL
;
A
#
# COMPACT_ATOMS: atom_id res chain seq x y z
N MET A 1 8.26 1.56 -4.31
CA MET A 1 8.54 0.69 -3.14
C MET A 1 7.44 0.85 -2.11
N PHE A 2 6.96 -0.28 -1.58
CA PHE A 2 5.91 -0.25 -0.57
C PHE A 2 6.35 0.54 0.67
N SER A 3 5.45 1.40 1.19
CA SER A 3 5.75 2.22 2.37
C SER A 3 5.03 1.67 3.59
N GLY A 4 5.78 1.07 4.51
CA GLY A 4 5.23 0.61 5.78
C GLY A 4 4.71 1.76 6.63
N GLN A 5 5.31 2.93 6.49
CA GLN A 5 4.89 4.13 7.22
C GLN A 5 3.48 4.56 6.80
N ARG A 6 3.18 4.53 5.51
CA ARG A 6 1.83 4.87 5.03
C ARG A 6 0.80 3.85 5.49
N LEU A 7 1.19 2.57 5.54
CA LEU A 7 0.32 1.53 6.06
C LEU A 7 -0.01 1.81 7.53
N LYS A 8 0.99 2.11 8.34
CA LYS A 8 0.80 2.43 9.75
C LYS A 8 -0.12 3.65 9.92
N GLU A 9 0.13 4.70 9.14
CA GLU A 9 -0.64 5.94 9.22
C GLU A 9 -2.13 5.71 8.94
N ILE A 10 -2.46 4.99 7.86
CA ILE A 10 -3.87 4.76 7.53
C ILE A 10 -4.53 3.84 8.55
N ARG A 11 -3.80 2.85 9.06
CA ARG A 11 -4.32 1.96 10.09
C ARG A 11 -4.68 2.75 11.36
N GLU A 12 -3.76 3.60 11.82
CA GLU A 12 -3.97 4.43 13.01
C GLU A 12 -5.09 5.44 12.80
N ALA A 13 -5.15 6.02 11.61
CA ALA A 13 -6.21 6.99 11.28
C ALA A 13 -7.60 6.35 11.35
N GLN A 14 -7.70 5.07 11.06
CA GLN A 14 -8.99 4.35 11.13
C GLN A 14 -9.20 3.65 12.47
N GLY A 15 -8.31 3.85 13.42
CA GLY A 15 -8.46 3.32 14.77
C GLY A 15 -8.32 1.81 14.88
N MET A 16 -7.62 1.17 13.94
CA MET A 16 -7.47 -0.28 13.96
C MET A 16 -6.15 -0.69 14.62
N SER A 17 -6.15 -1.85 15.29
CA SER A 17 -4.94 -2.43 15.85
C SER A 17 -4.21 -3.25 14.77
N GLN A 18 -2.90 -3.49 14.98
CA GLN A 18 -2.14 -4.38 14.11
C GLN A 18 -2.74 -5.79 14.09
N ALA A 19 -3.14 -6.29 15.26
CA ALA A 19 -3.74 -7.62 15.38
C ALA A 19 -5.05 -7.72 14.58
N SER A 20 -5.86 -6.68 14.59
CA SER A 20 -7.13 -6.63 13.89
C SER A 20 -6.94 -6.70 12.38
N VAL A 21 -5.99 -5.93 11.85
CA VAL A 21 -5.68 -5.93 10.42
C VAL A 21 -5.08 -7.28 10.00
N ALA A 22 -4.15 -7.81 10.79
CA ALA A 22 -3.55 -9.12 10.50
C ALA A 22 -4.63 -10.22 10.45
N LYS A 23 -5.55 -10.19 11.38
CA LYS A 23 -6.66 -11.15 11.42
C LYS A 23 -7.54 -11.05 10.17
N HIS A 24 -7.82 -9.82 9.74
CA HIS A 24 -8.62 -9.60 8.53
C HIS A 24 -7.95 -10.21 7.30
N LEU A 25 -6.62 -10.15 7.25
CA LEU A 25 -5.83 -10.67 6.12
C LEU A 25 -5.52 -12.17 6.26
N GLY A 26 -5.81 -12.78 7.41
CA GLY A 26 -5.50 -14.17 7.65
C GLY A 26 -4.00 -14.46 7.83
N ILE A 27 -3.25 -13.49 8.32
CA ILE A 27 -1.80 -13.62 8.55
C ILE A 27 -1.48 -13.42 10.04
N SER A 28 -0.26 -13.78 10.43
CA SER A 28 0.19 -13.56 11.80
C SER A 28 0.44 -12.07 12.05
N ARG A 29 0.29 -11.67 13.31
CA ARG A 29 0.58 -10.29 13.72
C ARG A 29 2.03 -9.92 13.42
N SER A 30 2.97 -10.85 13.62
CA SER A 30 4.37 -10.58 13.36
C SER A 30 4.67 -10.37 11.88
N SER A 31 4.00 -11.10 10.99
CA SER A 31 4.11 -10.87 9.55
C SER A 31 3.63 -9.47 9.18
N TYR A 32 2.49 -9.08 9.71
CA TYR A 32 1.95 -7.75 9.48
C TYR A 32 2.88 -6.65 10.03
N PHE A 33 3.38 -6.86 11.24
CA PHE A 33 4.30 -5.92 11.90
C PHE A 33 5.54 -5.65 11.03
N ASN A 34 6.07 -6.70 10.39
CA ASN A 34 7.22 -6.56 9.50
C ASN A 34 6.91 -5.67 8.29
N TRP A 35 5.68 -5.66 7.80
CA TRP A 35 5.28 -4.76 6.72
C TRP A 35 5.34 -3.29 7.16
N GLU A 36 4.85 -2.98 8.36
CA GLU A 36 4.87 -1.61 8.87
C GLU A 36 6.29 -1.13 9.16
N ASN A 37 7.19 -2.03 9.51
CA ASN A 37 8.58 -1.70 9.79
C ASN A 37 9.50 -1.74 8.57
N GLY A 38 8.96 -2.07 7.41
CA GLY A 38 9.73 -2.08 6.19
C GLY A 38 10.65 -3.28 6.01
N LYS A 39 10.52 -4.32 6.86
CA LYS A 39 11.34 -5.52 6.73
C LYS A 39 10.88 -6.40 5.56
N THR A 40 9.57 -6.47 5.36
CA THR A 40 8.96 -7.21 4.26
C THR A 40 7.84 -6.37 3.68
N LYS A 41 7.34 -6.80 2.53
CA LYS A 41 6.21 -6.13 1.88
C LYS A 41 5.13 -7.15 1.57
N PRO A 42 3.86 -6.73 1.51
CA PRO A 42 2.78 -7.64 1.12
C PRO A 42 2.90 -8.03 -0.34
N ASN A 43 2.45 -9.23 -0.69
CA ASN A 43 2.32 -9.61 -2.09
C ASN A 43 1.14 -8.85 -2.70
N GLN A 44 0.94 -8.99 -4.02
CA GLN A 44 -0.10 -8.26 -4.73
C GLN A 44 -1.51 -8.55 -4.18
N LYS A 45 -1.78 -9.80 -3.85
CA LYS A 45 -3.08 -10.19 -3.29
C LYS A 45 -3.35 -9.47 -1.96
N ASN A 46 -2.37 -9.48 -1.07
CA ASN A 46 -2.51 -8.81 0.23
C ASN A 46 -2.58 -7.29 0.08
N LEU A 47 -1.84 -6.74 -0.87
CA LEU A 47 -1.88 -5.31 -1.14
C LEU A 47 -3.29 -4.88 -1.59
N SER A 48 -3.92 -5.67 -2.47
CA SER A 48 -5.28 -5.40 -2.92
C SER A 48 -6.27 -5.46 -1.76
N VAL A 49 -6.13 -6.43 -0.87
CA VAL A 49 -7.00 -6.55 0.30
C VAL A 49 -6.82 -5.38 1.25
N LEU A 50 -5.58 -4.93 1.46
CA LEU A 50 -5.31 -3.75 2.29
C LEU A 50 -5.96 -2.49 1.71
N ALA A 51 -5.83 -2.29 0.41
CA ALA A 51 -6.42 -1.14 -0.26
C ALA A 51 -7.95 -1.15 -0.12
N GLU A 52 -8.56 -2.31 -0.30
CA GLU A 52 -10.00 -2.47 -0.13
C GLU A 52 -10.42 -2.24 1.31
N LEU A 53 -9.69 -2.81 2.27
CA LEU A 53 -10.00 -2.66 3.68
C LEU A 53 -10.00 -1.19 4.12
N PHE A 54 -9.00 -0.44 3.69
CA PHE A 54 -8.85 0.96 4.09
C PHE A 54 -9.54 1.95 3.14
N GLY A 55 -10.09 1.47 2.03
CA GLY A 55 -10.81 2.34 1.10
C GLY A 55 -9.90 3.30 0.34
N VAL A 56 -8.70 2.87 0.03
CA VAL A 56 -7.71 3.68 -0.71
C VAL A 56 -7.22 2.92 -1.94
N ALA A 57 -6.61 3.64 -2.88
CA ALA A 57 -5.97 3.00 -4.03
C ALA A 57 -4.69 2.29 -3.57
N GLU A 58 -4.29 1.25 -4.31
CA GLU A 58 -3.04 0.53 -3.99
C GLU A 58 -1.83 1.46 -4.01
N THR A 59 -1.85 2.46 -4.89
CA THR A 59 -0.77 3.45 -5.00
C THR A 59 -0.60 4.28 -3.74
N TYR A 60 -1.61 4.34 -2.87
CA TYR A 60 -1.48 5.02 -1.59
C TYR A 60 -0.30 4.47 -0.78
N PHE A 61 -0.01 3.19 -0.91
CA PHE A 61 1.05 2.52 -0.14
C PHE A 61 2.43 2.63 -0.77
N LEU A 62 2.54 3.28 -1.92
CA LEU A 62 3.82 3.47 -2.58
C LEU A 62 4.51 4.73 -2.04
N SER A 63 5.86 4.73 -2.10
CA SER A 63 6.61 5.92 -1.74
C SER A 63 6.35 7.03 -2.78
N GLU A 64 6.59 8.28 -2.39
CA GLU A 64 6.41 9.42 -3.29
C GLU A 64 7.19 9.26 -4.59
N HIS A 65 8.41 8.73 -4.50
CA HIS A 65 9.24 8.51 -5.67
C HIS A 65 8.56 7.59 -6.70
N GLU A 66 8.00 6.48 -6.24
CA GLU A 66 7.33 5.52 -7.12
C GLU A 66 6.02 6.07 -7.68
N ILE A 67 5.29 6.85 -6.89
CA ILE A 67 4.07 7.50 -7.36
C ILE A 67 4.39 8.47 -8.51
N VAL A 68 5.46 9.22 -8.38
CA VAL A 68 5.91 10.15 -9.43
C VAL A 68 6.29 9.39 -10.69
N GLU A 69 7.00 8.28 -10.58
CA GLU A 69 7.38 7.46 -11.73
C GLU A 69 6.16 6.92 -12.47
N VAL A 70 5.19 6.40 -11.76
CA VAL A 70 3.94 5.91 -12.35
C VAL A 70 3.20 7.02 -13.08
N TYR A 71 3.14 8.19 -12.48
CA TYR A 71 2.51 9.35 -13.09
C TYR A 71 3.20 9.76 -14.40
N LEU A 72 4.53 9.78 -14.40
CA LEU A 72 5.29 10.14 -15.58
C LEU A 72 5.08 9.15 -16.73
N GLU A 73 5.03 7.86 -16.43
CA GLU A 73 4.76 6.83 -17.44
C GLU A 73 3.38 7.03 -18.08
N LEU A 74 2.37 7.26 -17.27
CA LEU A 74 1.01 7.52 -17.77
C LEU A 74 0.96 8.79 -18.63
N ASN A 75 1.70 9.81 -18.22
CA ASN A 75 1.78 11.06 -18.96
C ASN A 75 2.41 10.86 -20.33
N GLU A 76 3.45 10.04 -20.44
CA GLU A 76 4.09 9.74 -21.72
C GLU A 76 3.14 9.00 -22.65
N GLU A 77 2.40 8.04 -22.14
CA GLU A 77 1.39 7.32 -22.91
C GLU A 77 0.31 8.27 -23.45
N ASN A 78 -0.14 9.18 -22.62
CA ASN A 78 -1.14 10.17 -23.02
C ASN A 78 -0.63 11.09 -24.13
N ARG A 79 0.64 11.48 -24.07
CA ARG A 79 1.25 12.29 -25.11
C ARG A 79 1.32 11.56 -26.44
N GLN A 80 1.64 10.27 -26.42
CA GLN A 80 1.68 9.46 -27.63
C GLN A 80 0.31 9.34 -28.25
N GLU A 81 -0.72 9.19 -27.46
CA GLU A 81 -2.09 9.12 -27.94
C GLU A 81 -2.56 10.44 -28.54
N ALA A 82 -2.09 11.54 -28.01
CA ALA A 82 -2.45 12.88 -28.48
C ALA A 82 -1.87 13.23 -29.83
N LEU A 83 -0.82 12.55 -30.22
CA LEU A 83 -0.17 12.77 -31.53
C LEU A 83 -0.81 11.95 -32.63
#